data_e8d147a4c787e55997e5027fb8f19a54
#
_entry.id   e8d147a4c787e55997e5027fb8f19a54
#
_cell.length_a   1.000
_cell.length_b   1.000
_cell.length_c   1.000
_cell.angle_alpha   90.00
_cell.angle_beta   90.00
_cell.angle_gamma   90.00
#
_symmetry.space_group_name_H-M   'P 1'
#
loop_
_entity.id
_entity.type
_entity.pdbx_description
1 polymer ?
#
loop_
_entity_poly.entity_id
_entity_poly.type
_entity_poly.pdbx_seq_one_letter_code
_entity_poly.pdbx_strand_id
1 'polypeptide(L)'
;MSAKDIVTTLFKKCEDGDSSDFFSAVADDLIWTAIGHTRISGISHSKAEYMKKTYLPLQDVFAGGTSCKVKQIIAEDDTVVVEWHGETPLAKGGVYTNDYCWVVRVKAGKLAEVTGYFDTAAVNALFA
;
A
#
# COMPACT_ATOMS: atom_id res chain seq x y z
N MET A 1 -1.19 7.24 20.71
CA MET A 1 -0.92 7.87 19.40
C MET A 1 -2.20 8.02 18.61
N SER A 2 -2.36 9.14 17.94
CA SER A 2 -3.51 9.34 17.06
C SER A 2 -3.38 8.45 15.80
N ALA A 3 -4.50 8.28 15.09
CA ALA A 3 -4.48 7.57 13.80
C ALA A 3 -3.47 8.21 12.84
N LYS A 4 -3.44 9.54 12.77
CA LYS A 4 -2.47 10.27 11.95
C LYS A 4 -1.03 9.94 12.33
N ASP A 5 -0.71 9.89 13.62
CA ASP A 5 0.64 9.59 14.09
C ASP A 5 1.07 8.18 13.68
N ILE A 6 0.17 7.21 13.82
CA ILE A 6 0.45 5.81 13.47
C ILE A 6 0.79 5.69 11.98
N VAL A 7 -0.03 6.27 11.12
CA VAL A 7 0.17 6.20 9.67
C VAL A 7 1.38 7.02 9.24
N THR A 8 1.57 8.21 9.81
CA THR A 8 2.73 9.06 9.51
C THR A 8 4.03 8.36 9.86
N THR A 9 4.11 7.71 11.02
CA THR A 9 5.29 6.99 11.46
C THR A 9 5.61 5.83 10.51
N LEU A 10 4.58 5.08 10.10
CA LEU A 10 4.75 3.96 9.17
C LEU A 10 5.31 4.42 7.83
N PHE A 11 4.74 5.47 7.25
CA PHE A 11 5.19 5.99 5.95
C PHE A 11 6.57 6.64 6.04
N LYS A 12 6.90 7.28 7.14
CA LYS A 12 8.25 7.85 7.34
C LYS A 12 9.32 6.76 7.32
N LYS A 13 9.05 5.62 7.96
CA LYS A 13 9.96 4.46 7.89
C LYS A 13 10.08 3.95 6.47
N CYS A 14 8.99 3.88 5.72
CA CYS A 14 9.02 3.48 4.32
C CYS A 14 9.86 4.45 3.47
N GLU A 15 9.76 5.75 3.73
CA GLU A 15 10.60 6.75 3.05
C GLU A 15 12.09 6.56 3.35
N ASP A 16 12.41 6.08 4.55
CA ASP A 16 13.79 5.79 4.96
C ASP A 16 14.26 4.40 4.47
N GLY A 17 13.46 3.73 3.64
CA GLY A 17 13.79 2.43 3.07
C GLY A 17 13.43 1.24 3.94
N ASP A 18 12.70 1.44 5.03
CA ASP A 18 12.30 0.38 5.96
C ASP A 18 10.79 0.18 5.91
N SER A 19 10.35 -0.87 5.21
CA SER A 19 8.95 -1.29 5.14
C SER A 19 8.66 -2.51 6.03
N SER A 20 9.60 -2.90 6.88
CA SER A 20 9.50 -4.12 7.69
C SER A 20 8.31 -4.12 8.66
N ASP A 21 7.86 -2.94 9.11
CA ASP A 21 6.76 -2.82 10.07
C ASP A 21 5.38 -2.84 9.43
N PHE A 22 5.28 -2.84 8.11
CA PHE A 22 3.98 -2.75 7.43
C PHE A 22 3.04 -3.89 7.83
N PHE A 23 3.51 -5.13 7.74
CA PHE A 23 2.65 -6.30 8.02
C PHE A 23 2.26 -6.40 9.50
N SER A 24 3.12 -5.94 10.41
CA SER A 24 2.78 -5.90 11.82
C SER A 24 1.83 -4.75 12.15
N ALA A 25 1.80 -3.71 11.33
CA ALA A 25 0.94 -2.54 11.52
C ALA A 25 -0.49 -2.77 11.03
N VAL A 26 -0.74 -3.74 10.14
CA VAL A 26 -2.09 -4.04 9.64
C VAL A 26 -2.77 -5.08 10.51
N ALA A 27 -4.09 -4.94 10.66
CA ALA A 27 -4.90 -5.89 11.41
C ALA A 27 -5.02 -7.23 10.68
N ASP A 28 -5.15 -8.33 11.44
CA ASP A 28 -5.33 -9.66 10.84
C ASP A 28 -6.63 -9.75 10.03
N ASP A 29 -7.67 -9.03 10.45
CA ASP A 29 -8.96 -8.93 9.76
C ASP A 29 -9.03 -7.70 8.84
N LEU A 30 -7.88 -7.25 8.33
CA LEU A 30 -7.76 -6.15 7.38
C LEU A 30 -8.76 -6.28 6.24
N ILE A 31 -9.41 -5.18 5.89
CA ILE A 31 -10.15 -5.07 4.64
C ILE A 31 -9.31 -4.20 3.70
N TRP A 32 -8.82 -4.82 2.65
CA TRP A 32 -7.99 -4.16 1.64
C TRP A 32 -8.74 -4.07 0.32
N THR A 33 -8.93 -2.86 -0.17
CA THR A 33 -9.55 -2.62 -1.47
C THR A 33 -8.53 -2.02 -2.42
N ALA A 34 -8.25 -2.71 -3.50
CA ALA A 34 -7.52 -2.16 -4.64
C ALA A 34 -8.55 -1.84 -5.73
N ILE A 35 -8.60 -0.58 -6.16
CA ILE A 35 -9.64 -0.12 -7.09
C ILE A 35 -9.37 -0.62 -8.51
N GLY A 36 -10.37 -0.49 -9.38
CA GLY A 36 -10.22 -0.74 -10.81
C GLY A 36 -10.35 -2.20 -11.20
N HIS A 37 -9.79 -2.54 -12.36
CA HIS A 37 -9.91 -3.86 -12.99
C HIS A 37 -8.54 -4.37 -13.42
N THR A 38 -7.65 -4.53 -12.45
CA THR A 38 -6.31 -5.09 -12.68
C THR A 38 -6.22 -6.46 -12.04
N ARG A 39 -5.12 -7.16 -12.30
CA ARG A 39 -4.85 -8.47 -11.67
C ARG A 39 -4.89 -8.42 -10.15
N ILE A 40 -4.51 -7.29 -9.54
CA ILE A 40 -4.48 -7.14 -8.08
C ILE A 40 -5.70 -6.39 -7.54
N SER A 41 -6.65 -6.01 -8.39
CA SER A 41 -7.86 -5.28 -7.97
C SER A 41 -8.85 -6.20 -7.28
N GLY A 42 -9.68 -5.61 -6.42
CA GLY A 42 -10.70 -6.32 -5.67
C GLY A 42 -10.60 -6.06 -4.19
N ILE A 43 -11.38 -6.81 -3.41
CA ILE A 43 -11.46 -6.65 -1.97
C ILE A 43 -10.93 -7.92 -1.30
N SER A 44 -9.98 -7.74 -0.39
CA SER A 44 -9.49 -8.81 0.50
C SER A 44 -10.04 -8.59 1.91
N HIS A 45 -10.50 -9.66 2.55
CA HIS A 45 -11.17 -9.60 3.85
C HIS A 45 -10.29 -10.07 5.01
N SER A 46 -8.99 -10.25 4.77
CA SER A 46 -8.00 -10.57 5.80
C SER A 46 -6.62 -10.20 5.33
N LYS A 47 -5.69 -10.09 6.27
CA LYS A 47 -4.26 -9.90 5.94
C LYS A 47 -3.75 -11.05 5.07
N ALA A 48 -4.12 -12.30 5.38
CA ALA A 48 -3.71 -13.46 4.61
C ALA A 48 -4.21 -13.41 3.16
N GLU A 49 -5.47 -12.98 2.96
CA GLU A 49 -6.04 -12.85 1.62
C GLU A 49 -5.37 -11.72 0.84
N TYR A 50 -5.09 -10.58 1.48
CA TYR A 50 -4.33 -9.49 0.89
C TYR A 50 -2.94 -9.95 0.42
N MET A 51 -2.23 -10.70 1.27
CA MET A 51 -0.92 -11.26 0.92
C MET A 51 -1.00 -12.10 -0.34
N LYS A 52 -2.00 -12.98 -0.43
CA LYS A 52 -2.17 -13.92 -1.54
C LYS A 52 -2.60 -13.21 -2.83
N LYS A 53 -3.55 -12.28 -2.75
CA LYS A 53 -4.17 -11.65 -3.93
C LYS A 53 -3.39 -10.47 -4.46
N THR A 54 -2.69 -9.73 -3.60
CA THR A 54 -2.06 -8.46 -3.96
C THR A 54 -0.55 -8.50 -3.80
N TYR A 55 -0.07 -8.83 -2.61
CA TYR A 55 1.36 -8.73 -2.30
C TYR A 55 2.19 -9.73 -3.11
N LEU A 56 1.86 -11.02 -3.05
CA LEU A 56 2.66 -12.06 -3.72
C LEU A 56 2.70 -11.91 -5.24
N PRO A 57 1.57 -11.62 -5.94
CA PRO A 57 1.63 -11.38 -7.38
C PRO A 57 2.56 -10.22 -7.77
N LEU A 58 2.62 -9.17 -6.96
CA LEU A 58 3.53 -8.06 -7.19
C LEU A 58 4.98 -8.46 -6.95
N GLN A 59 5.24 -9.26 -5.91
CA GLN A 59 6.60 -9.73 -5.62
C GLN A 59 7.16 -10.59 -6.77
N ASP A 60 6.33 -11.27 -7.53
CA ASP A 60 6.76 -12.06 -8.68
C ASP A 60 7.35 -11.20 -9.81
N VAL A 61 6.96 -9.94 -9.91
CA VAL A 61 7.42 -9.03 -10.97
C VAL A 61 8.42 -7.99 -10.47
N PHE A 62 8.55 -7.81 -9.16
CA PHE A 62 9.46 -6.84 -8.56
C PHE A 62 10.86 -7.47 -8.32
N ALA A 63 11.90 -6.66 -8.48
CA ALA A 63 13.29 -7.05 -8.22
C ALA A 63 13.86 -6.44 -6.94
N GLY A 64 13.05 -5.76 -6.15
CA GLY A 64 13.51 -5.12 -4.92
C GLY A 64 12.38 -4.39 -4.22
N GLY A 65 12.74 -3.62 -3.20
CA GLY A 65 11.76 -2.85 -2.44
C GLY A 65 11.30 -1.59 -3.15
N THR A 66 10.16 -1.08 -2.73
CA THR A 66 9.60 0.17 -3.26
C THR A 66 10.20 1.37 -2.54
N SER A 67 10.69 2.33 -3.31
CA SER A 67 11.05 3.65 -2.80
C SER A 67 9.77 4.45 -2.66
N CYS A 68 9.56 5.04 -1.49
CA CYS A 68 8.33 5.75 -1.16
C CYS A 68 8.63 7.22 -0.93
N LYS A 69 7.79 8.10 -1.48
CA LYS A 69 7.85 9.54 -1.20
C LYS A 69 6.45 10.05 -0.93
N VAL A 70 6.21 10.50 0.29
CA VAL A 70 4.91 11.03 0.70
C VAL A 70 4.73 12.45 0.17
N LYS A 71 3.59 12.71 -0.45
CA LYS A 71 3.21 14.04 -0.91
C LYS A 71 2.48 14.80 0.18
N GLN A 72 1.47 14.17 0.80
CA GLN A 72 0.74 14.76 1.93
C GLN A 72 -0.03 13.70 2.69
N ILE A 73 -0.30 14.00 3.96
CA ILE A 73 -1.14 13.18 4.83
C ILE A 73 -2.22 14.07 5.44
N ILE A 74 -3.47 13.67 5.29
CA ILE A 74 -4.63 14.40 5.81
C ILE A 74 -5.41 13.43 6.69
N ALA A 75 -5.82 13.86 7.87
CA ALA A 75 -6.53 12.99 8.80
C ALA A 75 -7.74 13.69 9.40
N GLU A 76 -8.80 12.91 9.59
CA GLU A 76 -9.98 13.28 10.36
C GLU A 76 -10.37 12.06 11.20
N ASP A 77 -10.33 12.22 12.52
CA ASP A 77 -10.61 11.16 13.49
C ASP A 77 -9.74 9.91 13.24
N ASP A 78 -10.34 8.76 12.97
CA ASP A 78 -9.62 7.50 12.72
C ASP A 78 -9.30 7.25 11.25
N THR A 79 -9.66 8.20 10.37
CA THR A 79 -9.43 8.09 8.92
C THR A 79 -8.24 8.96 8.50
N VAL A 80 -7.31 8.35 7.79
CA VAL A 80 -6.09 9.00 7.31
C VAL A 80 -5.94 8.80 5.82
N VAL A 81 -5.76 9.89 5.08
CA VAL A 81 -5.52 9.86 3.63
C VAL A 81 -4.06 10.15 3.39
N VAL A 82 -3.40 9.29 2.63
CA VAL A 82 -1.98 9.43 2.28
C VAL A 82 -1.84 9.47 0.76
N GLU A 83 -1.34 10.58 0.24
CA GLU A 83 -0.92 10.65 -1.15
C GLU A 83 0.59 10.42 -1.22
N TRP A 84 1.02 9.46 -2.02
CA TRP A 84 2.43 9.13 -2.10
C TRP A 84 2.82 8.58 -3.48
N HIS A 85 4.11 8.69 -3.81
CA HIS A 85 4.70 8.19 -5.04
C HIS A 85 5.59 7.00 -4.71
N GLY A 86 5.49 5.93 -5.50
CA GLY A 86 6.32 4.74 -5.34
C GLY A 86 7.08 4.40 -6.60
N GLU A 87 8.31 3.89 -6.44
CA GLU A 87 9.14 3.38 -7.53
C GLU A 87 9.73 2.05 -7.11
N THR A 88 9.61 1.05 -7.97
CA THR A 88 10.06 -0.31 -7.68
C THR A 88 10.81 -0.88 -8.88
N PRO A 89 12.06 -1.38 -8.69
CA PRO A 89 12.77 -2.05 -9.77
C PRO A 89 12.02 -3.31 -10.22
N LEU A 90 12.03 -3.58 -11.53
CA LEU A 90 11.37 -4.74 -12.11
C LEU A 90 12.35 -5.87 -12.39
N ALA A 91 11.92 -7.12 -12.18
CA ALA A 91 12.73 -8.30 -12.48
C ALA A 91 13.14 -8.37 -13.95
N LYS A 92 12.28 -7.91 -14.85
CA LYS A 92 12.55 -7.86 -16.29
C LYS A 92 13.40 -6.67 -16.72
N GLY A 93 13.80 -5.82 -15.79
CA GLY A 93 14.51 -4.55 -16.06
C GLY A 93 13.55 -3.37 -16.11
N GLY A 94 14.10 -2.18 -15.88
CA GLY A 94 13.32 -0.97 -15.77
C GLY A 94 12.73 -0.76 -14.38
N VAL A 95 11.87 0.23 -14.27
CA VAL A 95 11.30 0.66 -12.99
C VAL A 95 9.79 0.84 -13.16
N TYR A 96 9.02 0.25 -12.25
CA TYR A 96 7.60 0.53 -12.11
C TYR A 96 7.44 1.78 -11.25
N THR A 97 6.64 2.74 -11.73
CA THR A 97 6.29 3.94 -10.97
C THR A 97 4.78 4.07 -10.87
N ASN A 98 4.30 4.58 -9.75
CA ASN A 98 2.89 4.86 -9.60
C ASN A 98 2.67 5.95 -8.56
N ASP A 99 1.58 6.67 -8.71
CA ASP A 99 1.09 7.61 -7.72
C ASP A 99 -0.10 6.98 -7.02
N TYR A 100 -0.07 7.02 -5.70
CA TYR A 100 -1.07 6.35 -4.85
C TYR A 100 -1.80 7.36 -3.98
N CYS A 101 -3.07 7.08 -3.75
CA CYS A 101 -3.85 7.71 -2.70
C CYS A 101 -4.48 6.60 -1.87
N TRP A 102 -4.04 6.46 -0.62
CA TRP A 102 -4.59 5.47 0.30
C TRP A 102 -5.53 6.15 1.27
N VAL A 103 -6.72 5.58 1.42
CA VAL A 103 -7.64 5.95 2.49
C VAL A 103 -7.58 4.85 3.54
N VAL A 104 -7.08 5.20 4.72
CA VAL A 104 -6.77 4.25 5.79
C VAL A 104 -7.69 4.51 6.98
N ARG A 105 -8.28 3.46 7.53
CA ARG A 105 -8.98 3.53 8.80
C ARG A 105 -8.21 2.76 9.86
N VAL A 106 -7.92 3.43 10.97
CA VAL A 106 -7.16 2.85 12.09
C VAL A 106 -8.14 2.44 13.19
N LYS A 107 -8.00 1.21 13.69
CA LYS A 107 -8.77 0.69 14.82
C LYS A 107 -7.83 -0.07 15.76
N ALA A 108 -7.93 0.17 17.06
CA ALA A 108 -7.12 -0.50 18.06
C ALA A 108 -5.61 -0.43 17.75
N GLY A 109 -5.16 0.70 17.23
CA GLY A 109 -3.74 0.92 16.90
C GLY A 109 -3.25 0.24 15.65
N LYS A 110 -4.13 -0.37 14.86
CA LYS A 110 -3.79 -1.10 13.61
C LYS A 110 -4.51 -0.50 12.42
N LEU A 111 -3.93 -0.67 11.23
CA LEU A 111 -4.60 -0.35 9.99
C LEU A 111 -5.67 -1.43 9.73
N ALA A 112 -6.93 -1.07 9.91
CA ALA A 112 -8.06 -2.01 9.82
C ALA A 112 -8.68 -2.05 8.43
N GLU A 113 -8.72 -0.91 7.73
CA GLU A 113 -9.25 -0.82 6.37
C GLU A 113 -8.33 0.08 5.56
N VAL A 114 -8.00 -0.34 4.35
CA VAL A 114 -7.22 0.46 3.41
C VAL A 114 -7.88 0.36 2.04
N THR A 115 -8.15 1.51 1.43
CA THR A 115 -8.53 1.57 0.02
C THR A 115 -7.39 2.24 -0.73
N GLY A 116 -6.82 1.53 -1.69
CA GLY A 116 -5.74 2.05 -2.51
C GLY A 116 -6.25 2.49 -3.87
N TYR A 117 -6.08 3.77 -4.18
CA TYR A 117 -6.31 4.37 -5.50
C TYR A 117 -4.96 4.53 -6.17
N PHE A 118 -4.86 4.17 -7.43
CA PHE A 118 -3.61 4.21 -8.17
C PHE A 118 -3.87 4.24 -9.67
N ASP A 119 -2.83 4.52 -10.45
CA ASP A 119 -2.90 4.43 -11.91
C ASP A 119 -2.98 2.95 -12.32
N THR A 120 -4.17 2.53 -12.73
CA THR A 120 -4.44 1.15 -13.12
C THR A 120 -3.74 0.76 -14.42
N ALA A 121 -3.51 1.70 -15.32
CA ALA A 121 -2.79 1.42 -16.56
C ALA A 121 -1.35 0.98 -16.27
N ALA A 122 -0.68 1.63 -15.30
CA ALA A 122 0.67 1.27 -14.89
C ALA A 122 0.70 -0.15 -14.29
N VAL A 123 -0.29 -0.51 -13.48
CA VAL A 123 -0.39 -1.87 -12.91
C VAL A 123 -0.66 -2.90 -14.00
N ASN A 124 -1.56 -2.61 -14.93
CA ASN A 124 -1.85 -3.54 -16.04
C ASN A 124 -0.59 -3.83 -16.88
N ALA A 125 0.28 -2.84 -17.05
CA ALA A 125 1.53 -3.02 -17.79
C ALA A 125 2.48 -4.01 -17.10
N LEU A 126 2.40 -4.18 -15.78
CA LEU A 126 3.23 -5.14 -15.04
C LEU A 126 2.95 -6.59 -15.45
N PHE A 127 1.72 -6.87 -15.83
CA PHE A 127 1.24 -8.23 -16.11
C PHE A 127 0.92 -8.47 -17.60
N ALA A 128 1.30 -7.52 -18.44
CA ALA A 128 1.09 -7.61 -19.89
C ALA A 128 2.08 -8.58 -20.55
#